data_87a24f07ab0841850bf44008e821a6f9
#
_entry.id   87a24f07ab0841850bf44008e821a6f9
#
_cell.length_a   1.000
_cell.length_b   1.000
_cell.length_c   1.000
_cell.angle_alpha   90.00
_cell.angle_beta   90.00
_cell.angle_gamma   90.00
#
_symmetry.space_group_name_H-M   'P 1'
#
loop_
_entity.id
_entity.type
_entity.pdbx_description
1 polymer ?
#
loop_
_entity_poly.entity_id
_entity_poly.type
_entity_poly.pdbx_seq_one_letter_code
_entity_poly.pdbx_strand_id
1 'polypeptide(L)'
;MPDTTQENVLLCAAAAFTGKCLDHFEHSNILGPHISGGILYEGYTEDKDSIPFAERYALFIWEGKDLNGKMLAKKICSFPCEEVMDSAVAHGGMAFTQHWVIQNGAIYAHKIQPLDRVEHFRSICQKGERFYVIANREEMAYQDYLKALLDIGVENALYMDMGAGWNHSYYRDEDGKVHI
;
A
#
# COMPACT_ATOMS: atom_id res chain seq x y z
N MET A 1 17.47 3.88 5.49
CA MET A 1 17.39 3.20 4.17
C MET A 1 17.23 1.71 4.41
N PRO A 2 16.49 1.00 3.56
CA PRO A 2 16.41 -0.45 3.67
C PRO A 2 17.81 -1.07 3.46
N ASP A 3 18.03 -2.19 4.13
CA ASP A 3 19.29 -2.93 4.00
C ASP A 3 19.27 -3.72 2.68
N THR A 4 20.00 -3.20 1.69
CA THR A 4 20.10 -3.82 0.36
C THR A 4 21.02 -5.04 0.32
N THR A 5 21.68 -5.38 1.43
CA THR A 5 22.56 -6.56 1.52
C THR A 5 21.79 -7.86 1.75
N GLN A 6 20.52 -7.78 2.17
CA GLN A 6 19.68 -8.96 2.37
C GLN A 6 19.18 -9.52 1.03
N GLU A 7 19.81 -10.60 0.57
CA GLU A 7 19.52 -11.21 -0.74
C GLU A 7 18.10 -11.73 -0.90
N ASN A 8 17.43 -12.07 0.21
CA ASN A 8 16.05 -12.54 0.23
C ASN A 8 15.01 -11.42 0.14
N VAL A 9 15.41 -10.15 0.19
CA VAL A 9 14.51 -9.01 0.02
C VAL A 9 14.54 -8.56 -1.43
N LEU A 10 13.44 -8.81 -2.15
CA LEU A 10 13.30 -8.52 -3.58
C LEU A 10 12.77 -7.10 -3.85
N LEU A 11 12.00 -6.55 -2.94
CA LEU A 11 11.43 -5.21 -3.05
C LEU A 11 11.29 -4.60 -1.65
N CYS A 12 11.65 -3.33 -1.53
CA CYS A 12 11.36 -2.52 -0.36
C CYS A 12 10.88 -1.13 -0.80
N ALA A 13 9.73 -0.73 -0.33
CA ALA A 13 9.14 0.57 -0.62
C ALA A 13 8.26 1.01 0.54
N ALA A 14 8.19 2.33 0.80
CA ALA A 14 7.27 2.86 1.79
C ALA A 14 5.82 2.64 1.33
N ALA A 15 4.98 2.17 2.23
CA ALA A 15 3.60 1.78 1.92
C ALA A 15 2.56 2.64 2.63
N ALA A 16 2.70 2.85 3.94
CA ALA A 16 1.73 3.56 4.76
C ALA A 16 2.18 4.98 5.12
N PHE A 17 1.23 5.89 5.26
CA PHE A 17 1.51 7.22 5.79
C PHE A 17 1.79 7.16 7.30
N THR A 18 2.75 7.99 7.72
CA THR A 18 3.02 8.26 9.12
C THR A 18 2.71 9.73 9.42
N GLY A 19 1.89 9.98 10.44
CA GLY A 19 1.42 11.34 10.77
C GLY A 19 2.51 12.24 11.34
N LYS A 20 3.46 11.67 12.06
CA LYS A 20 4.63 12.37 12.59
C LYS A 20 5.88 11.61 12.19
N CYS A 21 6.69 12.24 11.36
CA CYS A 21 7.94 11.64 10.92
C CYS A 21 9.01 11.62 12.00
N LEU A 22 9.61 10.48 12.21
CA LEU A 22 11.05 10.24 12.18
C LEU A 22 11.82 10.22 13.49
N ASP A 23 11.42 10.86 14.57
CA ASP A 23 12.22 10.79 15.79
C ASP A 23 11.91 9.57 16.64
N HIS A 24 10.68 9.08 16.60
CA HIS A 24 10.25 7.84 17.28
C HIS A 24 9.19 7.12 16.47
N PHE A 25 9.46 5.89 16.09
CA PHE A 25 8.46 5.03 15.48
C PHE A 25 7.48 4.52 16.55
N GLU A 26 6.23 4.94 16.42
CA GLU A 26 5.13 4.43 17.22
C GLU A 26 4.00 3.97 16.30
N HIS A 27 3.38 2.84 16.61
CA HIS A 27 2.24 2.33 15.83
C HIS A 27 1.06 3.31 15.81
N SER A 28 0.88 4.09 16.86
CA SER A 28 -0.12 5.17 16.93
C SER A 28 0.06 6.29 15.90
N ASN A 29 1.24 6.40 15.30
CA ASN A 29 1.56 7.40 14.26
C ASN A 29 1.32 6.87 12.83
N ILE A 30 0.94 5.61 12.67
CA ILE A 30 0.60 5.03 11.37
C ILE A 30 -0.88 5.29 11.07
N LEU A 31 -1.18 5.65 9.82
CA LEU A 31 -2.55 5.88 9.37
C LEU A 31 -3.36 4.59 9.39
N GLY A 32 -4.44 4.61 10.15
CA GLY A 32 -5.47 3.58 10.21
C GLY A 32 -5.04 2.25 10.81
N PRO A 33 -5.97 1.31 10.88
CA PRO A 33 -5.70 -0.04 11.34
C PRO A 33 -4.59 -0.69 10.50
N HIS A 34 -3.65 -1.36 11.18
CA HIS A 34 -2.58 -2.09 10.51
C HIS A 34 -2.16 -3.29 11.34
N ILE A 35 -1.54 -4.28 10.69
CA ILE A 35 -1.05 -5.49 11.33
C ILE A 35 0.45 -5.59 11.08
N SER A 36 1.21 -5.76 12.16
CA SER A 36 2.66 -5.97 12.10
C SER A 36 3.03 -7.18 12.94
N GLY A 37 3.63 -8.20 12.30
CA GLY A 37 4.01 -9.43 12.98
C GLY A 37 2.84 -10.18 13.64
N GLY A 38 1.65 -10.13 13.06
CA GLY A 38 0.45 -10.76 13.60
C GLY A 38 -0.20 -9.99 14.77
N ILE A 39 0.23 -8.77 15.04
CA ILE A 39 -0.37 -7.90 16.06
C ILE A 39 -1.15 -6.79 15.38
N LEU A 40 -2.42 -6.65 15.76
CA LEU A 40 -3.29 -5.56 15.29
C LEU A 40 -3.05 -4.30 16.11
N TYR A 41 -2.90 -3.18 15.41
CA TYR A 41 -2.80 -1.84 15.96
C TYR A 41 -3.90 -0.97 15.33
N GLU A 42 -4.50 -0.10 16.13
CA GLU A 42 -5.57 0.79 15.64
C GLU A 42 -5.03 1.92 14.75
N GLY A 43 -3.82 2.40 15.04
CA GLY A 43 -3.27 3.56 14.35
C GLY A 43 -4.06 4.84 14.66
N TYR A 44 -3.89 5.86 13.81
CA TYR A 44 -4.74 7.05 13.90
C TYR A 44 -5.72 7.09 12.72
N THR A 45 -6.89 7.65 12.95
CA THR A 45 -7.90 7.89 11.92
C THR A 45 -8.20 9.38 11.83
N GLU A 46 -8.42 9.87 10.62
CA GLU A 46 -8.85 11.24 10.38
C GLU A 46 -9.94 11.28 9.32
N ASP A 47 -11.02 11.97 9.63
CA ASP A 47 -12.01 12.34 8.63
C ASP A 47 -11.60 13.66 8.02
N LYS A 48 -11.38 13.67 6.71
CA LYS A 48 -11.07 14.87 5.93
C LYS A 48 -12.19 15.15 4.94
N ASP A 49 -12.49 16.42 4.74
CA ASP A 49 -13.40 16.89 3.70
C ASP A 49 -14.80 16.27 3.76
N SER A 50 -15.29 15.99 4.97
CA SER A 50 -16.60 15.38 5.20
C SER A 50 -16.80 13.99 4.58
N ILE A 51 -15.73 13.32 4.17
CA ILE A 51 -15.76 11.94 3.65
C ILE A 51 -15.32 11.01 4.78
N PRO A 52 -16.16 10.03 5.16
CA PRO A 52 -15.83 9.07 6.19
C PRO A 52 -14.52 8.31 5.88
N PHE A 53 -13.75 8.00 6.92
CA PHE A 53 -12.50 7.25 6.79
C PHE A 53 -12.67 5.97 5.98
N ALA A 54 -13.70 5.17 6.29
CA ALA A 54 -13.97 3.90 5.63
C ALA A 54 -14.28 4.00 4.12
N GLU A 55 -14.70 5.17 3.64
CA GLU A 55 -14.93 5.41 2.22
C GLU A 55 -13.64 5.80 1.48
N ARG A 56 -12.72 6.49 2.17
CA ARG A 56 -11.48 7.00 1.56
C ARG A 56 -10.38 5.97 1.51
N TYR A 57 -10.36 5.07 2.49
CA TYR A 57 -9.26 4.16 2.75
C TYR A 57 -9.67 2.70 2.57
N ALA A 58 -8.69 1.89 2.31
CA ALA A 58 -8.80 0.44 2.30
C ALA A 58 -7.57 -0.19 2.92
N LEU A 59 -7.69 -1.46 3.22
CA LEU A 59 -6.63 -2.26 3.79
C LEU A 59 -6.00 -3.15 2.72
N PHE A 60 -4.70 -3.02 2.49
CA PHE A 60 -3.93 -4.10 1.88
C PHE A 60 -3.55 -5.08 2.97
N ILE A 61 -3.83 -6.35 2.77
CA ILE A 61 -3.63 -7.39 3.75
C ILE A 61 -2.99 -8.62 3.12
N TRP A 62 -2.02 -9.17 3.79
CA TRP A 62 -1.52 -10.52 3.61
C TRP A 62 -1.88 -11.34 4.84
N GLU A 63 -2.67 -12.40 4.64
CA GLU A 63 -3.21 -13.20 5.74
C GLU A 63 -2.15 -14.08 6.45
N GLY A 64 -0.90 -14.11 5.98
CA GLY A 64 0.16 -14.86 6.63
C GLY A 64 0.38 -16.26 6.04
N LYS A 65 0.66 -17.24 6.90
CA LYS A 65 0.91 -18.64 6.54
C LYS A 65 0.03 -19.59 7.33
N ASP A 66 -0.42 -20.67 6.69
CA ASP A 66 -1.09 -21.76 7.38
C ASP A 66 -0.12 -22.57 8.25
N LEU A 67 -0.65 -23.55 8.99
CA LEU A 67 0.12 -24.43 9.87
C LEU A 67 1.21 -25.26 9.15
N ASN A 68 1.10 -25.41 7.83
CA ASN A 68 2.04 -26.11 6.97
C ASN A 68 3.08 -25.15 6.35
N GLY A 69 3.02 -23.86 6.67
CA GLY A 69 3.89 -22.82 6.14
C GLY A 69 3.51 -22.33 4.72
N LYS A 70 2.36 -22.76 4.18
CA LYS A 70 1.86 -22.29 2.89
C LYS A 70 1.36 -20.86 3.02
N MET A 71 1.76 -20.00 2.09
CA MET A 71 1.30 -18.62 2.00
C MET A 71 -0.21 -18.56 1.80
N LEU A 72 -0.89 -17.80 2.64
CA LEU A 72 -2.29 -17.47 2.52
C LEU A 72 -2.51 -16.28 1.59
N ALA A 73 -3.77 -15.89 1.42
CA ALA A 73 -4.16 -14.89 0.44
C ALA A 73 -3.57 -13.49 0.73
N LYS A 74 -3.43 -12.72 -0.35
CA LYS A 74 -3.31 -11.26 -0.31
C LYS A 74 -4.61 -10.67 -0.84
N LYS A 75 -5.05 -9.56 -0.26
CA LYS A 75 -6.30 -8.88 -0.63
C LYS A 75 -6.17 -7.38 -0.48
N ILE A 76 -6.97 -6.64 -1.23
CA ILE A 76 -7.34 -5.25 -0.93
C ILE A 76 -8.80 -5.27 -0.50
N CYS A 77 -9.09 -4.78 0.69
CA CYS A 77 -10.41 -4.84 1.30
C CYS A 77 -10.91 -3.44 1.66
N SER A 78 -12.19 -3.15 1.34
CA SER A 78 -12.89 -2.02 1.92
C SER A 78 -13.21 -2.27 3.39
N PHE A 79 -13.29 -1.23 4.18
CA PHE A 79 -13.81 -1.31 5.54
C PHE A 79 -15.35 -1.49 5.54
N PRO A 80 -15.93 -2.24 6.48
CA PRO A 80 -15.27 -3.03 7.53
C PRO A 80 -14.66 -4.33 6.96
N CYS A 81 -13.59 -4.86 7.59
CA CYS A 81 -12.87 -6.03 7.12
C CYS A 81 -12.34 -6.91 8.29
N GLU A 82 -13.06 -6.97 9.39
CA GLU A 82 -12.67 -7.62 10.64
C GLU A 82 -12.31 -9.08 10.43
N GLU A 83 -13.11 -9.86 9.72
CA GLU A 83 -12.86 -11.30 9.50
C GLU A 83 -11.49 -11.57 8.83
N VAL A 84 -11.12 -10.71 7.87
CA VAL A 84 -9.84 -10.83 7.16
C VAL A 84 -8.68 -10.39 8.05
N MET A 85 -8.91 -9.37 8.89
CA MET A 85 -7.93 -8.90 9.87
C MET A 85 -7.69 -9.96 10.95
N ASP A 86 -8.74 -10.57 11.48
CA ASP A 86 -8.64 -11.66 12.47
C ASP A 86 -7.89 -12.86 11.89
N SER A 87 -8.15 -13.21 10.64
CA SER A 87 -7.38 -14.25 9.93
C SER A 87 -5.89 -13.90 9.86
N ALA A 88 -5.55 -12.66 9.51
CA ALA A 88 -4.16 -12.23 9.41
C ALA A 88 -3.46 -12.23 10.77
N VAL A 89 -4.14 -11.80 11.83
CA VAL A 89 -3.61 -11.88 13.21
C VAL A 89 -3.31 -13.33 13.59
N ALA A 90 -4.28 -14.23 13.35
CA ALA A 90 -4.16 -15.64 13.70
C ALA A 90 -3.01 -16.37 12.98
N HIS A 91 -2.64 -15.92 11.78
CA HIS A 91 -1.64 -16.56 10.92
C HIS A 91 -0.34 -15.77 10.78
N GLY A 92 -0.09 -14.77 11.65
CA GLY A 92 1.13 -13.95 11.59
C GLY A 92 1.24 -13.09 10.34
N GLY A 93 0.12 -12.65 9.82
CA GLY A 93 0.02 -11.80 8.63
C GLY A 93 0.45 -10.36 8.87
N MET A 94 0.29 -9.56 7.83
CA MET A 94 0.59 -8.12 7.83
C MET A 94 -0.47 -7.36 7.06
N ALA A 95 -0.73 -6.12 7.48
CA ALA A 95 -1.64 -5.24 6.79
C ALA A 95 -1.27 -3.77 6.97
N PHE A 96 -1.65 -2.94 6.01
CA PHE A 96 -1.57 -1.49 6.13
C PHE A 96 -2.75 -0.81 5.45
N THR A 97 -3.16 0.32 6.00
CA THR A 97 -4.23 1.17 5.48
C THR A 97 -3.67 2.21 4.51
N GLN A 98 -4.36 2.42 3.39
CA GLN A 98 -4.00 3.45 2.43
C GLN A 98 -5.20 3.93 1.61
N HIS A 99 -5.04 5.09 0.96
CA HIS A 99 -6.06 5.66 0.08
C HIS A 99 -6.36 4.77 -1.13
N TRP A 100 -7.64 4.67 -1.48
CA TRP A 100 -8.06 4.16 -2.76
C TRP A 100 -7.54 5.02 -3.93
N VAL A 101 -7.03 4.37 -4.96
CA VAL A 101 -6.63 4.97 -6.24
C VAL A 101 -7.55 4.48 -7.34
N ILE A 102 -7.68 3.18 -7.48
CA ILE A 102 -8.61 2.48 -8.35
C ILE A 102 -9.44 1.54 -7.49
N GLN A 103 -10.74 1.53 -7.70
CA GLN A 103 -11.66 0.62 -7.02
C GLN A 103 -12.59 -0.02 -8.07
N ASN A 104 -12.56 -1.35 -8.17
CA ASN A 104 -13.37 -2.11 -9.12
C ASN A 104 -13.26 -1.60 -10.57
N GLY A 105 -12.05 -1.30 -11.03
CA GLY A 105 -11.79 -0.78 -12.37
C GLY A 105 -12.23 0.66 -12.61
N ALA A 106 -12.53 1.42 -11.57
CA ALA A 106 -12.90 2.82 -11.66
C ALA A 106 -11.95 3.73 -10.86
N ILE A 107 -11.68 4.93 -11.37
CA ILE A 107 -10.86 5.93 -10.69
C ILE A 107 -11.58 6.43 -9.44
N TYR A 108 -10.92 6.30 -8.30
CA TYR A 108 -11.39 6.83 -7.02
C TYR A 108 -10.54 8.03 -6.54
N ALA A 109 -9.38 8.20 -7.10
CA ALA A 109 -8.31 9.06 -6.63
C ALA A 109 -8.59 10.57 -6.70
N HIS A 110 -9.62 11.03 -7.42
CA HIS A 110 -9.99 12.45 -7.49
C HIS A 110 -10.31 13.08 -6.13
N LYS A 111 -10.53 12.24 -5.11
CA LYS A 111 -10.77 12.66 -3.72
C LYS A 111 -9.49 12.79 -2.90
N ILE A 112 -8.32 12.43 -3.45
CA ILE A 112 -7.05 12.39 -2.73
C ILE A 112 -6.21 13.62 -3.02
N GLN A 113 -6.06 13.94 -4.29
CA GLN A 113 -5.23 15.05 -4.75
C GLN A 113 -5.68 15.57 -6.12
N PRO A 114 -5.24 16.79 -6.52
CA PRO A 114 -5.56 17.36 -7.81
C PRO A 114 -5.09 16.45 -8.95
N LEU A 115 -5.94 16.27 -9.98
CA LEU A 115 -5.65 15.38 -11.10
C LEU A 115 -4.54 15.89 -12.02
N ASP A 116 -4.31 17.19 -12.04
CA ASP A 116 -3.26 17.88 -12.79
C ASP A 116 -1.91 17.98 -12.07
N ARG A 117 -1.83 17.48 -10.81
CA ARG A 117 -0.57 17.44 -10.06
C ARG A 117 0.46 16.59 -10.79
N VAL A 118 1.64 17.14 -11.03
CA VAL A 118 2.74 16.49 -11.74
C VAL A 118 3.81 16.05 -10.74
N GLU A 119 3.99 14.74 -10.58
CA GLU A 119 4.95 14.15 -9.65
C GLU A 119 5.26 12.69 -10.00
N HIS A 120 6.05 12.06 -9.13
CA HIS A 120 6.19 10.60 -9.08
C HIS A 120 5.08 9.99 -8.23
N PHE A 121 4.45 8.94 -8.74
CA PHE A 121 3.39 8.20 -8.06
C PHE A 121 3.78 6.74 -7.91
N ARG A 122 3.26 6.11 -6.87
CA ARG A 122 3.43 4.67 -6.64
C ARG A 122 2.18 4.10 -6.02
N SER A 123 1.80 2.90 -6.47
CA SER A 123 0.62 2.21 -5.96
C SER A 123 0.89 0.72 -5.83
N ILE A 124 0.26 0.09 -4.84
CA ILE A 124 0.08 -1.34 -4.83
C ILE A 124 -1.20 -1.67 -5.59
N CYS A 125 -1.08 -2.49 -6.62
CA CYS A 125 -2.11 -2.75 -7.61
C CYS A 125 -2.49 -4.22 -7.64
N GLN A 126 -3.78 -4.50 -7.78
CA GLN A 126 -4.33 -5.83 -7.99
C GLN A 126 -4.84 -5.97 -9.42
N LYS A 127 -4.48 -7.09 -10.06
CA LYS A 127 -5.02 -7.54 -11.34
C LYS A 127 -5.28 -9.03 -11.25
N GLY A 128 -6.55 -9.43 -11.21
CA GLY A 128 -6.96 -10.77 -10.85
C GLY A 128 -6.42 -11.17 -9.48
N GLU A 129 -5.73 -12.31 -9.40
CA GLU A 129 -5.12 -12.80 -8.16
C GLU A 129 -3.70 -12.27 -7.89
N ARG A 130 -3.16 -11.44 -8.79
CA ARG A 130 -1.78 -10.96 -8.70
C ARG A 130 -1.70 -9.55 -8.17
N PHE A 131 -0.62 -9.29 -7.45
CA PHE A 131 -0.30 -7.96 -6.90
C PHE A 131 1.01 -7.46 -7.47
N TYR A 132 1.04 -6.15 -7.74
CA TYR A 132 2.16 -5.45 -8.32
C TYR A 132 2.38 -4.14 -7.57
N VAL A 133 3.63 -3.72 -7.43
CA VAL A 133 3.97 -2.34 -7.11
C VAL A 133 4.29 -1.64 -8.42
N ILE A 134 3.53 -0.62 -8.75
CA ILE A 134 3.66 0.15 -10.00
C ILE A 134 3.98 1.59 -9.64
N ALA A 135 5.02 2.12 -10.28
CA ALA A 135 5.44 3.51 -10.16
C ALA A 135 5.77 4.08 -11.54
N ASN A 136 5.56 5.40 -11.72
CA ASN A 136 6.05 6.09 -12.90
C ASN A 136 7.55 6.39 -12.74
N ARG A 137 8.29 6.27 -13.83
CA ARG A 137 9.72 6.57 -13.87
C ARG A 137 10.00 8.05 -14.03
N GLU A 138 9.24 8.71 -14.89
CA GLU A 138 9.32 10.15 -15.15
C GLU A 138 8.13 10.82 -14.48
N GLU A 139 8.28 12.07 -14.07
CA GLU A 139 7.16 12.85 -13.56
C GLU A 139 6.04 12.91 -14.60
N MET A 140 4.80 12.73 -14.15
CA MET A 140 3.62 12.79 -15.02
C MET A 140 2.42 13.34 -14.24
N ALA A 141 1.41 13.82 -14.96
CA ALA A 141 0.17 14.25 -14.33
C ALA A 141 -0.54 13.06 -13.68
N TYR A 142 -1.15 13.31 -12.53
CA TYR A 142 -1.81 12.23 -11.77
C TYR A 142 -2.91 11.54 -12.57
N GLN A 143 -3.71 12.30 -13.34
CA GLN A 143 -4.71 11.76 -14.25
C GLN A 143 -4.14 10.77 -15.28
N ASP A 144 -2.93 11.04 -15.80
CA ASP A 144 -2.28 10.18 -16.79
C ASP A 144 -1.76 8.90 -16.13
N TYR A 145 -1.23 9.00 -14.90
CA TYR A 145 -0.88 7.83 -14.09
C TYR A 145 -2.08 6.92 -13.84
N LEU A 146 -3.22 7.50 -13.42
CA LEU A 146 -4.45 6.75 -13.17
C LEU A 146 -4.97 6.06 -14.42
N LYS A 147 -4.95 6.78 -15.56
CA LYS A 147 -5.33 6.21 -16.85
C LYS A 147 -4.42 5.06 -17.25
N ALA A 148 -3.10 5.22 -17.11
CA ALA A 148 -2.15 4.16 -17.40
C ALA A 148 -2.41 2.89 -16.56
N LEU A 149 -2.77 3.03 -15.27
CA LEU A 149 -3.16 1.88 -14.44
C LEU A 149 -4.39 1.15 -14.99
N LEU A 150 -5.41 1.89 -15.43
CA LEU A 150 -6.61 1.30 -16.04
C LEU A 150 -6.30 0.63 -17.38
N ASP A 151 -5.50 1.27 -18.23
CA ASP A 151 -5.14 0.78 -19.57
C ASP A 151 -4.39 -0.58 -19.48
N ILE A 152 -3.62 -0.82 -18.43
CA ILE A 152 -2.97 -2.12 -18.18
C ILE A 152 -3.85 -3.12 -17.43
N GLY A 153 -5.11 -2.75 -17.14
CA GLY A 153 -6.13 -3.63 -16.56
C GLY A 153 -6.03 -3.79 -15.05
N VAL A 154 -5.60 -2.77 -14.31
CA VAL A 154 -5.65 -2.76 -12.85
C VAL A 154 -7.10 -2.67 -12.39
N GLU A 155 -7.50 -3.58 -11.51
CA GLU A 155 -8.86 -3.65 -10.95
C GLU A 155 -8.97 -2.87 -9.65
N ASN A 156 -7.98 -3.02 -8.77
CA ASN A 156 -7.90 -2.32 -7.50
C ASN A 156 -6.49 -1.77 -7.29
N ALA A 157 -6.38 -0.57 -6.73
CA ALA A 157 -5.09 0.01 -6.38
C ALA A 157 -5.20 0.91 -5.15
N LEU A 158 -4.20 0.84 -4.30
CA LEU A 158 -3.99 1.75 -3.18
C LEU A 158 -2.74 2.59 -3.42
N TYR A 159 -2.80 3.85 -3.04
CA TYR A 159 -1.66 4.75 -3.06
C TYR A 159 -0.56 4.22 -2.12
N MET A 160 0.70 4.45 -2.45
CA MET A 160 1.83 4.20 -1.56
C MET A 160 2.53 5.51 -1.25
N ASP A 161 3.07 5.64 -0.04
CA ASP A 161 3.69 6.88 0.40
C ASP A 161 4.90 7.25 -0.48
N MET A 162 4.85 8.46 -1.04
CA MET A 162 5.88 9.09 -1.87
C MET A 162 6.32 10.43 -1.30
N GLY A 163 5.97 10.73 -0.03
CA GLY A 163 6.37 11.96 0.64
C GLY A 163 7.89 12.11 0.75
N ALA A 164 8.34 13.33 1.03
CA ALA A 164 9.76 13.63 1.17
C ALA A 164 10.44 12.69 2.18
N GLY A 165 11.48 12.00 1.74
CA GLY A 165 12.18 10.96 2.52
C GLY A 165 11.63 9.54 2.36
N TRP A 166 10.45 9.35 1.77
CA TRP A 166 9.82 8.04 1.54
C TRP A 166 9.73 7.65 0.07
N ASN A 167 10.16 8.50 -0.84
CA ASN A 167 10.21 8.22 -2.28
C ASN A 167 11.28 7.19 -2.67
N HIS A 168 12.17 6.83 -1.75
CA HIS A 168 13.17 5.79 -2.00
C HIS A 168 12.55 4.41 -1.94
N SER A 169 12.83 3.64 -2.98
CA SER A 169 12.53 2.21 -3.03
C SER A 169 13.69 1.49 -3.68
N TYR A 170 13.83 0.21 -3.40
CA TYR A 170 14.70 -0.62 -4.21
C TYR A 170 13.99 -1.90 -4.63
N TYR A 171 14.41 -2.44 -5.75
CA TYR A 171 14.07 -3.80 -6.16
C TYR A 171 15.31 -4.53 -6.64
N ARG A 172 15.26 -5.84 -6.55
CA ARG A 172 16.28 -6.75 -7.06
C ARG A 172 15.73 -7.43 -8.31
N ASP A 173 16.46 -7.34 -9.41
CA ASP A 173 16.09 -8.02 -10.66
C ASP A 173 16.44 -9.52 -10.63
N GLU A 174 16.13 -10.21 -11.73
CA GLU A 174 16.37 -11.65 -11.87
C GLU A 174 17.86 -12.03 -11.81
N ASP A 175 18.76 -11.10 -12.15
CA ASP A 175 20.20 -11.26 -12.06
C ASP A 175 20.76 -10.95 -10.67
N GLY A 176 19.90 -10.58 -9.73
CA GLY A 176 20.27 -10.22 -8.36
C GLY A 176 20.78 -8.79 -8.20
N LYS A 177 20.74 -7.96 -9.25
CA LYS A 177 21.18 -6.57 -9.20
C LYS A 177 20.15 -5.70 -8.51
N VAL A 178 20.62 -4.84 -7.60
CA VAL A 178 19.78 -3.86 -6.89
C VAL A 178 19.65 -2.59 -7.71
N HIS A 179 18.42 -2.13 -7.86
CA HIS A 179 18.01 -0.85 -8.47
C HIS A 179 17.38 0.02 -7.39
N ILE A 180 17.78 1.28 -7.28
CA ILE A 180 17.32 2.27 -6.30
C ILE A 180 16.66 3.43 -7.02
#